data_46523076b3826677591fb73eed75d168
#
_entry.id   46523076b3826677591fb73eed75d168
#
_cell.length_a   1.000
_cell.length_b   1.000
_cell.length_c   1.000
_cell.angle_alpha   90.00
_cell.angle_beta   90.00
_cell.angle_gamma   90.00
#
_symmetry.space_group_name_H-M   'P 1'
#
loop_
_entity.id
_entity.type
_entity.pdbx_description
1 polymer ?
#
loop_
_entity_poly.entity_id
_entity_poly.type
_entity_poly.pdbx_seq_one_letter_code
_entity_poly.pdbx_strand_id
1 'polypeptide(L)'
;MSTSFIRVASLAAAVVLLPSAACGQSEPVRATAPAASTAPAAADAPIDFSEEAKALYRLVACEGGAPPAGLDAKIVAAYCARQVKAIEAARKHAAVAGAFTAKLRPASLPATVVYPFGGGDLINALTVYPDARDVTTLSLEHAGDPRRLPDLANAKRLAESLDLIRATASGLLNANDSKTENLMKGQRGDIPGQLAFFMLGLAAHGYEPVQLRYFWINADGTLHYVTQADIATVEKENAKLLRAAWTAPDFSRAFSNSEIVFVKKGGDPATDRRVHRHIAFDLSDAGLKRNPGLLAYLQAKGPVAAMTKAASYLLWNDAFSAIRGYLLANMVFMVSDSTGVPPRLAKAAGFTQETWGSFSGSFLPASERINEDFRQLWSQFPKNQLRFRFGYLDSSDHYHLLVTRKAAAHAPEAPARP
;
A
#
# COMPACT_ATOMS: atom_id res chain seq x y z
N MET A 1 29.58 -39.90 11.40
CA MET A 1 30.24 -40.79 10.43
C MET A 1 29.21 -41.20 9.41
N SER A 2 29.19 -40.59 8.27
CA SER A 2 28.94 -41.10 6.92
C SER A 2 28.81 -39.93 5.94
N THR A 3 29.84 -39.74 5.19
CA THR A 3 30.01 -38.80 4.10
C THR A 3 29.41 -39.39 2.83
N SER A 4 28.52 -38.68 2.15
CA SER A 4 28.11 -39.04 0.78
C SER A 4 28.42 -37.87 -0.16
N PHE A 5 29.39 -38.10 -1.02
CA PHE A 5 29.79 -37.30 -2.15
C PHE A 5 28.73 -37.40 -3.28
N ILE A 6 28.29 -36.31 -3.82
CA ILE A 6 27.53 -36.25 -5.10
C ILE A 6 28.45 -35.65 -6.16
N ARG A 7 28.64 -36.40 -7.24
CA ARG A 7 29.46 -36.11 -8.40
C ARG A 7 28.81 -35.06 -9.30
N VAL A 8 29.60 -34.09 -9.74
CA VAL A 8 29.31 -33.14 -10.80
C VAL A 8 29.49 -33.83 -12.15
N ALA A 9 28.48 -33.80 -13.00
CA ALA A 9 28.57 -34.21 -14.40
C ALA A 9 28.64 -32.98 -15.29
N SER A 10 29.75 -32.85 -15.99
CA SER A 10 30.00 -31.85 -17.02
C SER A 10 29.29 -32.26 -18.33
N LEU A 11 28.50 -31.40 -18.94
CA LEU A 11 28.02 -31.56 -20.31
C LEU A 11 28.74 -30.55 -21.24
N ALA A 12 29.36 -31.12 -22.25
CA ALA A 12 30.08 -30.41 -23.30
C ALA A 12 29.11 -29.78 -24.33
N ALA A 13 29.41 -28.55 -24.75
CA ALA A 13 28.69 -27.87 -25.80
C ALA A 13 29.22 -28.31 -27.18
N ALA A 14 28.33 -28.74 -28.06
CA ALA A 14 28.62 -29.00 -29.47
C ALA A 14 28.27 -27.74 -30.32
N VAL A 15 29.25 -27.22 -30.99
CA VAL A 15 29.12 -26.14 -31.99
C VAL A 15 28.74 -26.77 -33.33
N VAL A 16 27.59 -26.37 -33.87
CA VAL A 16 27.18 -26.73 -35.26
C VAL A 16 27.35 -25.50 -36.15
N LEU A 17 28.25 -25.64 -37.11
CA LEU A 17 28.48 -24.70 -38.21
C LEU A 17 27.44 -24.98 -39.32
N LEU A 18 26.72 -23.94 -39.77
CA LEU A 18 25.87 -23.97 -40.95
C LEU A 18 26.54 -23.20 -42.11
N PRO A 19 26.43 -23.68 -43.37
CA PRO A 19 27.02 -23.05 -44.52
C PRO A 19 26.15 -21.96 -45.11
N SER A 20 26.82 -20.92 -45.68
CA SER A 20 26.23 -19.86 -46.51
C SER A 20 25.87 -20.37 -47.89
N ALA A 21 24.70 -20.02 -48.41
CA ALA A 21 24.44 -20.05 -49.84
C ALA A 21 23.29 -19.12 -50.29
N ALA A 22 23.64 -18.29 -51.27
CA ALA A 22 22.91 -17.89 -52.45
C ALA A 22 21.89 -16.74 -52.38
N CYS A 23 22.26 -15.69 -53.15
CA CYS A 23 21.42 -14.64 -53.71
C CYS A 23 20.16 -15.16 -54.40
N GLY A 24 18.99 -14.61 -54.02
CA GLY A 24 17.72 -14.74 -54.73
C GLY A 24 17.08 -13.36 -54.92
N GLN A 25 16.66 -13.07 -56.11
CA GLN A 25 16.14 -11.81 -56.62
C GLN A 25 14.89 -11.34 -55.85
N SER A 26 14.82 -10.04 -55.58
CA SER A 26 13.70 -9.35 -54.96
C SER A 26 12.53 -9.11 -55.93
N GLU A 27 11.39 -9.73 -55.72
CA GLU A 27 10.11 -9.31 -56.27
C GLU A 27 9.53 -8.12 -55.45
N PRO A 28 8.75 -7.21 -56.06
CA PRO A 28 8.22 -6.06 -55.37
C PRO A 28 7.10 -6.45 -54.42
N VAL A 29 7.31 -6.18 -53.14
CA VAL A 29 6.30 -6.38 -52.04
C VAL A 29 5.13 -5.43 -52.29
N ARG A 30 4.01 -5.99 -52.63
CA ARG A 30 2.69 -5.32 -52.63
C ARG A 30 2.37 -4.83 -51.23
N ALA A 31 2.25 -3.52 -51.04
CA ALA A 31 1.87 -2.93 -49.76
C ALA A 31 0.50 -3.47 -49.32
N THR A 32 0.51 -4.31 -48.32
CA THR A 32 -0.72 -4.70 -47.61
C THR A 32 -1.16 -3.54 -46.72
N ALA A 33 -2.40 -3.12 -46.88
CA ALA A 33 -3.05 -2.15 -46.03
C ALA A 33 -2.89 -2.55 -44.52
N PRO A 34 -2.73 -1.59 -43.60
CA PRO A 34 -2.62 -1.90 -42.19
C PRO A 34 -3.88 -2.66 -41.76
N ALA A 35 -3.68 -3.84 -41.18
CA ALA A 35 -4.77 -4.61 -40.56
C ALA A 35 -5.50 -3.72 -39.55
N ALA A 36 -6.81 -3.63 -39.70
CA ALA A 36 -7.65 -2.94 -38.73
C ALA A 36 -7.37 -3.54 -37.35
N SER A 37 -6.98 -2.71 -36.40
CA SER A 37 -6.84 -3.08 -35.00
C SER A 37 -8.22 -3.57 -34.53
N THR A 38 -8.37 -4.89 -34.44
CA THR A 38 -9.54 -5.49 -33.82
C THR A 38 -9.52 -5.12 -32.35
N ALA A 39 -10.53 -4.37 -31.90
CA ALA A 39 -10.73 -4.15 -30.47
C ALA A 39 -10.70 -5.50 -29.76
N PRO A 40 -10.02 -5.63 -28.60
CA PRO A 40 -9.97 -6.91 -27.88
C PRO A 40 -11.37 -7.43 -27.63
N ALA A 41 -11.56 -8.75 -27.77
CA ALA A 41 -12.82 -9.39 -27.46
C ALA A 41 -13.21 -9.04 -26.02
N ALA A 42 -14.49 -8.90 -25.70
CA ALA A 42 -14.99 -8.45 -24.39
C ALA A 42 -14.45 -9.27 -23.19
N ALA A 43 -13.98 -10.50 -23.43
CA ALA A 43 -13.34 -11.37 -22.44
C ALA A 43 -11.90 -10.92 -22.05
N ASP A 44 -11.23 -10.13 -22.88
CA ASP A 44 -9.85 -9.72 -22.71
C ASP A 44 -9.71 -8.27 -22.19
N ALA A 45 -10.83 -7.57 -22.01
CA ALA A 45 -10.82 -6.22 -21.47
C ALA A 45 -10.71 -6.25 -19.93
N PRO A 46 -9.89 -5.36 -19.31
CA PRO A 46 -9.86 -5.19 -17.87
C PRO A 46 -11.25 -4.91 -17.30
N ILE A 47 -11.59 -5.56 -16.18
CA ILE A 47 -12.88 -5.34 -15.52
C ILE A 47 -12.83 -4.05 -14.73
N ASP A 48 -13.88 -3.27 -14.83
CA ASP A 48 -14.13 -2.07 -14.02
C ASP A 48 -15.21 -2.38 -12.97
N PHE A 49 -14.83 -2.22 -11.69
CA PHE A 49 -15.70 -2.39 -10.53
C PHE A 49 -16.11 -1.03 -9.91
N SER A 50 -16.25 -0.01 -10.75
CA SER A 50 -16.57 1.35 -10.30
C SER A 50 -17.91 1.44 -9.58
N GLU A 51 -18.92 0.71 -10.02
CA GLU A 51 -20.23 0.73 -9.37
C GLU A 51 -20.21 0.04 -8.01
N GLU A 52 -19.46 -1.05 -7.88
CA GLU A 52 -19.23 -1.72 -6.59
C GLU A 52 -18.44 -0.83 -5.63
N ALA A 53 -17.43 -0.10 -6.11
CA ALA A 53 -16.69 0.85 -5.31
C ALA A 53 -17.58 1.99 -4.78
N LYS A 54 -18.44 2.57 -5.63
CA LYS A 54 -19.42 3.58 -5.23
C LYS A 54 -20.46 3.03 -4.27
N ALA A 55 -20.94 1.79 -4.51
CA ALA A 55 -21.87 1.10 -3.62
C ALA A 55 -21.25 0.87 -2.25
N LEU A 56 -20.00 0.39 -2.19
CA LEU A 56 -19.25 0.18 -0.97
C LEU A 56 -19.03 1.53 -0.22
N TYR A 57 -18.64 2.58 -0.94
CA TYR A 57 -18.46 3.90 -0.38
C TYR A 57 -19.75 4.43 0.28
N ARG A 58 -20.90 4.34 -0.42
CA ARG A 58 -22.21 4.71 0.14
C ARG A 58 -22.58 3.92 1.38
N LEU A 59 -22.23 2.62 1.39
CA LEU A 59 -22.55 1.73 2.49
C LEU A 59 -21.67 2.01 3.74
N VAL A 60 -20.34 2.01 3.57
CA VAL A 60 -19.41 2.03 4.71
C VAL A 60 -19.08 3.45 5.19
N ALA A 61 -19.03 4.43 4.30
CA ALA A 61 -18.81 5.83 4.65
C ALA A 61 -20.10 6.60 4.89
N CYS A 62 -21.26 6.05 4.52
CA CYS A 62 -22.56 6.72 4.62
C CYS A 62 -22.63 8.05 3.88
N GLU A 63 -21.92 8.17 2.78
CA GLU A 63 -21.77 9.36 1.96
C GLU A 63 -21.94 9.01 0.47
N GLY A 64 -22.13 10.03 -0.38
CA GLY A 64 -22.23 9.81 -1.84
C GLY A 64 -23.63 9.37 -2.32
N GLY A 65 -24.65 9.50 -1.51
CA GLY A 65 -26.05 9.20 -1.87
C GLY A 65 -26.69 8.07 -1.07
N ALA A 66 -27.81 7.57 -1.57
CA ALA A 66 -28.54 6.48 -0.92
C ALA A 66 -27.70 5.18 -0.89
N PRO A 67 -27.81 4.36 0.19
CA PRO A 67 -27.17 3.05 0.24
C PRO A 67 -27.66 2.15 -0.90
N PRO A 68 -26.91 1.08 -1.23
CA PRO A 68 -27.31 0.13 -2.26
C PRO A 68 -28.73 -0.43 -2.02
N ALA A 69 -29.50 -0.59 -3.10
CA ALA A 69 -30.83 -1.17 -3.02
C ALA A 69 -30.80 -2.60 -2.49
N GLY A 70 -31.90 -3.06 -1.87
CA GLY A 70 -32.02 -4.42 -1.35
C GLY A 70 -31.45 -4.65 0.04
N LEU A 71 -30.78 -3.67 0.63
CA LEU A 71 -30.26 -3.75 2.01
C LEU A 71 -31.34 -3.32 3.03
N ASP A 72 -31.28 -3.88 4.26
CA ASP A 72 -32.16 -3.47 5.35
C ASP A 72 -31.85 -2.01 5.75
N ALA A 73 -32.78 -1.11 5.41
CA ALA A 73 -32.63 0.33 5.63
C ALA A 73 -32.49 0.70 7.11
N LYS A 74 -33.09 -0.05 8.06
CA LYS A 74 -33.00 0.22 9.51
C LYS A 74 -31.58 -0.12 10.00
N ILE A 75 -31.01 -1.23 9.57
CA ILE A 75 -29.64 -1.63 9.93
C ILE A 75 -28.64 -0.62 9.40
N VAL A 76 -28.76 -0.24 8.12
CA VAL A 76 -27.89 0.76 7.50
C VAL A 76 -28.01 2.11 8.21
N ALA A 77 -29.22 2.60 8.48
CA ALA A 77 -29.44 3.87 9.20
C ALA A 77 -28.81 3.84 10.60
N ALA A 78 -28.96 2.76 11.36
CA ALA A 78 -28.37 2.60 12.70
C ALA A 78 -26.84 2.58 12.65
N TYR A 79 -26.25 1.95 11.65
CA TYR A 79 -24.80 1.99 11.40
C TYR A 79 -24.36 3.41 11.07
N CYS A 80 -25.00 4.07 10.09
CA CYS A 80 -24.62 5.38 9.61
C CYS A 80 -24.73 6.46 10.68
N ALA A 81 -25.71 6.40 11.58
CA ALA A 81 -25.84 7.32 12.71
C ALA A 81 -24.58 7.34 13.61
N ARG A 82 -23.87 6.21 13.71
CA ARG A 82 -22.61 6.09 14.45
C ARG A 82 -21.39 6.42 13.57
N GLN A 83 -21.40 5.95 12.33
CA GLN A 83 -20.28 6.05 11.42
C GLN A 83 -19.94 7.48 10.99
N VAL A 84 -20.97 8.30 10.76
CA VAL A 84 -20.79 9.74 10.43
C VAL A 84 -20.02 10.46 11.54
N LYS A 85 -20.32 10.16 12.82
CA LYS A 85 -19.58 10.74 13.95
C LYS A 85 -18.12 10.29 14.00
N ALA A 86 -17.86 9.01 13.68
CA ALA A 86 -16.49 8.48 13.62
C ALA A 86 -15.68 9.14 12.49
N ILE A 87 -16.26 9.32 11.31
CA ILE A 87 -15.62 10.01 10.18
C ILE A 87 -15.36 11.48 10.52
N GLU A 88 -16.29 12.16 11.20
CA GLU A 88 -16.08 13.54 11.63
C GLU A 88 -14.94 13.66 12.66
N ALA A 89 -14.86 12.74 13.60
CA ALA A 89 -13.73 12.68 14.53
C ALA A 89 -12.40 12.44 13.79
N ALA A 90 -12.39 11.55 12.81
CA ALA A 90 -11.22 11.30 11.96
C ALA A 90 -10.82 12.54 11.14
N ARG A 91 -11.78 13.29 10.60
CA ARG A 91 -11.53 14.58 9.92
C ARG A 91 -10.87 15.61 10.83
N LYS A 92 -11.37 15.75 12.07
CA LYS A 92 -10.79 16.66 13.07
C LYS A 92 -9.35 16.27 13.41
N HIS A 93 -9.11 14.97 13.60
CA HIS A 93 -7.76 14.44 13.83
C HIS A 93 -6.84 14.71 12.62
N ALA A 94 -7.30 14.39 11.40
CA ALA A 94 -6.55 14.62 10.17
C ALA A 94 -6.20 16.11 9.96
N ALA A 95 -7.12 17.02 10.30
CA ALA A 95 -6.84 18.45 10.23
C ALA A 95 -5.72 18.88 11.19
N VAL A 96 -5.73 18.40 12.44
CA VAL A 96 -4.68 18.71 13.43
C VAL A 96 -3.34 18.12 13.04
N ALA A 97 -3.33 16.82 12.70
CA ALA A 97 -2.11 16.11 12.30
C ALA A 97 -1.55 16.63 10.98
N GLY A 98 -2.42 16.93 10.00
CA GLY A 98 -2.05 17.49 8.70
C GLY A 98 -1.45 18.89 8.82
N ALA A 99 -2.05 19.77 9.63
CA ALA A 99 -1.50 21.11 9.89
C ALA A 99 -0.13 21.07 10.59
N PHE A 100 0.09 20.08 11.44
CA PHE A 100 1.37 19.85 12.09
C PHE A 100 2.41 19.33 11.08
N THR A 101 2.11 18.25 10.37
CA THR A 101 3.03 17.62 9.41
C THR A 101 3.36 18.54 8.23
N ALA A 102 2.45 19.44 7.85
CA ALA A 102 2.70 20.47 6.84
C ALA A 102 3.92 21.35 7.18
N LYS A 103 4.15 21.65 8.46
CA LYS A 103 5.30 22.44 8.92
C LYS A 103 6.62 21.68 8.84
N LEU A 104 6.55 20.36 8.80
CA LEU A 104 7.73 19.48 8.76
C LEU A 104 8.13 19.11 7.33
N ARG A 105 7.19 19.22 6.40
CA ARG A 105 7.41 18.85 4.99
C ARG A 105 8.30 19.87 4.29
N PRO A 106 9.22 19.43 3.41
CA PRO A 106 9.89 20.32 2.46
C PRO A 106 8.88 21.07 1.58
N ALA A 107 9.28 22.25 1.11
CA ALA A 107 8.44 23.08 0.23
C ALA A 107 8.04 22.36 -1.08
N SER A 108 8.90 21.45 -1.56
CA SER A 108 8.63 20.61 -2.72
C SER A 108 8.79 19.13 -2.36
N LEU A 109 7.75 18.36 -2.64
CA LEU A 109 7.73 16.90 -2.50
C LEU A 109 7.25 16.24 -3.79
N PRO A 110 7.73 15.02 -4.09
CA PRO A 110 7.11 14.19 -5.11
C PRO A 110 5.62 13.99 -4.83
N ALA A 111 4.79 14.04 -5.87
CA ALA A 111 3.37 13.73 -5.77
C ALA A 111 3.10 12.22 -5.60
N THR A 112 4.16 11.42 -5.58
CA THR A 112 4.13 9.96 -5.41
C THR A 112 4.53 9.61 -3.98
N VAL A 113 3.70 8.79 -3.32
CA VAL A 113 3.91 8.30 -1.96
C VAL A 113 3.99 6.78 -1.97
N VAL A 114 5.02 6.23 -1.31
CA VAL A 114 5.15 4.79 -1.06
C VAL A 114 5.06 4.52 0.43
N TYR A 115 4.12 3.65 0.81
CA TYR A 115 3.81 3.34 2.20
C TYR A 115 3.97 1.83 2.47
N PRO A 116 5.22 1.34 2.73
CA PRO A 116 5.45 -0.03 3.16
C PRO A 116 4.75 -0.30 4.50
N PHE A 117 4.20 -1.50 4.63
CA PHE A 117 3.45 -1.95 5.80
C PHE A 117 2.19 -1.11 6.10
N GLY A 118 1.67 -0.40 5.08
CA GLY A 118 0.59 0.58 5.23
C GLY A 118 -0.80 -0.02 5.44
N GLY A 119 -1.04 -1.29 5.03
CA GLY A 119 -2.36 -1.92 5.17
C GLY A 119 -3.49 -1.04 4.65
N GLY A 120 -4.58 -0.95 5.42
CA GLY A 120 -5.74 -0.10 5.14
C GLY A 120 -5.57 1.39 5.47
N ASP A 121 -4.38 1.83 5.83
CA ASP A 121 -4.14 3.17 6.40
C ASP A 121 -3.98 4.30 5.36
N LEU A 122 -4.84 4.31 4.35
CA LEU A 122 -4.89 5.41 3.38
C LEU A 122 -5.19 6.76 4.06
N ILE A 123 -5.94 6.77 5.14
CA ILE A 123 -6.33 7.98 5.86
C ILE A 123 -5.10 8.77 6.36
N ASN A 124 -4.12 8.08 6.97
CA ASN A 124 -2.92 8.76 7.45
C ASN A 124 -1.98 9.15 6.30
N ALA A 125 -1.93 8.37 5.22
CA ALA A 125 -1.18 8.75 4.03
C ALA A 125 -1.68 10.08 3.45
N LEU A 126 -3.00 10.24 3.29
CA LEU A 126 -3.62 11.49 2.82
C LEU A 126 -3.54 12.63 3.85
N THR A 127 -3.49 12.31 5.16
CA THR A 127 -3.27 13.30 6.22
C THR A 127 -1.88 13.91 6.12
N VAL A 128 -0.86 13.08 5.94
CA VAL A 128 0.55 13.51 5.87
C VAL A 128 0.86 14.12 4.50
N TYR A 129 0.29 13.59 3.43
CA TYR A 129 0.55 13.97 2.04
C TYR A 129 -0.74 14.33 1.29
N PRO A 130 -1.45 15.42 1.65
CA PRO A 130 -2.74 15.79 1.05
C PRO A 130 -2.64 16.11 -0.45
N ASP A 131 -1.42 16.44 -0.94
CA ASP A 131 -1.17 16.79 -2.33
C ASP A 131 -0.74 15.58 -3.19
N ALA A 132 -0.65 14.39 -2.59
CA ALA A 132 -0.28 13.18 -3.32
C ALA A 132 -1.26 12.88 -4.46
N ARG A 133 -0.72 12.54 -5.61
CA ARG A 133 -1.47 12.10 -6.80
C ARG A 133 -1.41 10.60 -7.02
N ASP A 134 -0.38 9.93 -6.53
CA ASP A 134 -0.18 8.48 -6.57
C ASP A 134 0.24 8.01 -5.18
N VAL A 135 -0.61 7.24 -4.52
CA VAL A 135 -0.31 6.62 -3.21
C VAL A 135 -0.26 5.12 -3.40
N THR A 136 0.85 4.49 -3.03
CA THR A 136 1.00 3.04 -3.05
C THR A 136 1.17 2.53 -1.63
N THR A 137 0.18 1.78 -1.11
CA THR A 137 0.29 1.05 0.16
C THR A 137 0.66 -0.40 -0.10
N LEU A 138 1.55 -0.95 0.73
CA LEU A 138 2.04 -2.32 0.63
C LEU A 138 1.85 -3.00 1.98
N SER A 139 1.27 -4.21 1.98
CA SER A 139 1.09 -5.00 3.21
C SER A 139 0.81 -6.47 2.90
N LEU A 140 0.55 -7.27 3.93
CA LEU A 140 0.16 -8.67 3.76
C LEU A 140 -1.35 -8.83 3.51
N GLU A 141 -2.15 -7.83 3.86
CA GLU A 141 -3.59 -7.85 3.73
C GLU A 141 -4.01 -7.69 2.27
N HIS A 142 -5.06 -8.40 1.87
CA HIS A 142 -5.61 -8.35 0.51
C HIS A 142 -6.68 -7.27 0.39
N ALA A 143 -6.87 -6.70 -0.81
CA ALA A 143 -7.86 -5.64 -1.03
C ALA A 143 -9.29 -6.08 -0.71
N GLY A 144 -9.72 -7.23 -1.24
CA GLY A 144 -11.05 -7.80 -1.02
C GLY A 144 -11.88 -7.90 -2.29
N ASP A 145 -12.87 -8.82 -2.29
CA ASP A 145 -13.74 -9.12 -3.43
C ASP A 145 -15.05 -8.32 -3.35
N PRO A 146 -15.27 -7.30 -4.19
CA PRO A 146 -16.46 -6.46 -4.15
C PRO A 146 -17.71 -7.17 -4.67
N ARG A 147 -17.58 -8.31 -5.35
CA ARG A 147 -18.70 -9.11 -5.87
C ARG A 147 -19.53 -9.76 -4.75
N ARG A 148 -19.04 -9.72 -3.50
CA ARG A 148 -19.77 -10.25 -2.32
C ARG A 148 -20.82 -9.27 -1.78
N LEU A 149 -20.85 -8.02 -2.24
CA LEU A 149 -21.82 -7.03 -1.77
C LEU A 149 -23.29 -7.46 -1.90
N PRO A 150 -23.74 -8.18 -2.94
CA PRO A 150 -25.10 -8.70 -3.02
C PRO A 150 -25.49 -9.66 -1.89
N ASP A 151 -24.54 -10.38 -1.28
CA ASP A 151 -24.77 -11.30 -0.17
C ASP A 151 -25.28 -10.57 1.09
N LEU A 152 -25.06 -9.26 1.18
CA LEU A 152 -25.52 -8.39 2.26
C LEU A 152 -27.04 -8.13 2.25
N ALA A 153 -27.79 -8.63 1.25
CA ALA A 153 -29.26 -8.63 1.29
C ALA A 153 -29.81 -9.42 2.49
N ASN A 154 -29.01 -10.34 3.05
CA ASN A 154 -29.34 -10.98 4.34
C ASN A 154 -29.07 -10.02 5.51
N ALA A 155 -30.13 -9.66 6.22
CA ALA A 155 -30.09 -8.68 7.30
C ALA A 155 -29.09 -9.02 8.43
N LYS A 156 -28.97 -10.32 8.80
CA LYS A 156 -28.01 -10.77 9.83
C LYS A 156 -26.57 -10.57 9.35
N ARG A 157 -26.26 -11.03 8.12
CA ARG A 157 -24.93 -10.86 7.53
C ARG A 157 -24.55 -9.39 7.40
N LEU A 158 -25.51 -8.56 6.99
CA LEU A 158 -25.32 -7.11 6.89
C LEU A 158 -24.93 -6.50 8.26
N ALA A 159 -25.70 -6.80 9.31
CA ALA A 159 -25.44 -6.28 10.65
C ALA A 159 -24.05 -6.71 11.17
N GLU A 160 -23.72 -8.01 11.06
CA GLU A 160 -22.44 -8.57 11.50
C GLU A 160 -21.27 -7.96 10.74
N SER A 161 -21.38 -7.80 9.41
CA SER A 161 -20.32 -7.22 8.58
C SER A 161 -20.09 -5.74 8.88
N LEU A 162 -21.17 -4.94 9.06
CA LEU A 162 -21.05 -3.53 9.40
C LEU A 162 -20.48 -3.31 10.80
N ASP A 163 -20.86 -4.14 11.77
CA ASP A 163 -20.29 -4.08 13.13
C ASP A 163 -18.82 -4.48 13.14
N LEU A 164 -18.43 -5.47 12.34
CA LEU A 164 -17.03 -5.89 12.21
C LEU A 164 -16.17 -4.79 11.59
N ILE A 165 -16.62 -4.16 10.49
CA ILE A 165 -15.92 -3.02 9.88
C ILE A 165 -15.79 -1.86 10.87
N ARG A 166 -16.85 -1.53 11.60
CA ARG A 166 -16.82 -0.46 12.61
C ARG A 166 -15.83 -0.76 13.73
N ALA A 167 -15.83 -1.98 14.25
CA ALA A 167 -14.92 -2.39 15.32
C ALA A 167 -13.45 -2.33 14.86
N THR A 168 -13.16 -2.86 13.68
CA THR A 168 -11.81 -2.88 13.11
C THR A 168 -11.34 -1.46 12.74
N ALA A 169 -12.21 -0.64 12.14
CA ALA A 169 -11.90 0.76 11.85
C ALA A 169 -11.65 1.57 13.15
N SER A 170 -12.41 1.32 14.22
CA SER A 170 -12.16 1.94 15.52
C SER A 170 -10.80 1.54 16.10
N GLY A 171 -10.42 0.26 15.99
CA GLY A 171 -9.07 -0.20 16.36
C GLY A 171 -7.99 0.54 15.57
N LEU A 172 -8.11 0.60 14.26
CA LEU A 172 -7.13 1.26 13.39
C LEU A 172 -7.03 2.77 13.63
N LEU A 173 -8.17 3.47 13.76
CA LEU A 173 -8.21 4.94 13.82
C LEU A 173 -8.02 5.49 15.23
N ASN A 174 -8.60 4.83 16.24
CA ASN A 174 -8.61 5.35 17.61
C ASN A 174 -7.51 4.75 18.47
N ALA A 175 -7.21 3.46 18.28
CA ALA A 175 -6.27 2.72 19.11
C ALA A 175 -4.91 2.51 18.41
N ASN A 176 -4.75 2.91 17.14
CA ASN A 176 -3.60 2.58 16.30
C ASN A 176 -3.29 1.05 16.24
N ASP A 177 -4.30 0.22 16.48
CA ASP A 177 -4.17 -1.24 16.38
C ASP A 177 -4.27 -1.65 14.93
N SER A 178 -3.12 -1.82 14.30
CA SER A 178 -2.96 -2.20 12.88
C SER A 178 -2.31 -3.57 12.71
N LYS A 179 -2.44 -4.45 13.73
CA LYS A 179 -1.92 -5.82 13.62
C LYS A 179 -2.60 -6.54 12.47
N THR A 180 -1.80 -7.06 11.54
CA THR A 180 -2.28 -7.81 10.36
C THR A 180 -3.27 -8.90 10.73
N GLU A 181 -3.03 -9.64 11.83
CA GLU A 181 -3.96 -10.68 12.30
C GLU A 181 -5.36 -10.13 12.59
N ASN A 182 -5.47 -8.97 13.24
CA ASN A 182 -6.75 -8.35 13.55
C ASN A 182 -7.44 -7.81 12.30
N LEU A 183 -6.65 -7.20 11.41
CA LEU A 183 -7.14 -6.70 10.11
C LEU A 183 -7.64 -7.86 9.24
N MET A 184 -6.91 -8.98 9.19
CA MET A 184 -7.30 -10.17 8.42
C MET A 184 -8.55 -10.86 8.98
N LYS A 185 -8.77 -10.83 10.30
CA LYS A 185 -10.02 -11.30 10.90
C LYS A 185 -11.21 -10.45 10.44
N GLY A 186 -11.03 -9.12 10.36
CA GLY A 186 -12.04 -8.19 9.85
C GLY A 186 -12.38 -8.40 8.36
N GLN A 187 -11.51 -9.04 7.59
CA GLN A 187 -11.72 -9.30 6.16
C GLN A 187 -12.51 -10.57 5.85
N ARG A 188 -12.83 -11.38 6.85
CA ARG A 188 -13.63 -12.60 6.68
C ARG A 188 -15.14 -12.34 6.58
N GLY A 189 -15.54 -11.08 6.56
CA GLY A 189 -16.93 -10.68 6.33
C GLY A 189 -17.27 -10.58 4.85
N ASP A 190 -18.52 -10.25 4.58
CA ASP A 190 -19.02 -10.05 3.21
C ASP A 190 -18.68 -8.66 2.65
N ILE A 191 -18.26 -7.74 3.53
CA ILE A 191 -17.73 -6.44 3.13
C ILE A 191 -16.21 -6.60 2.96
N PRO A 192 -15.65 -6.26 1.78
CA PRO A 192 -14.21 -6.40 1.52
C PRO A 192 -13.40 -5.46 2.42
N GLY A 193 -12.67 -6.02 3.39
CA GLY A 193 -12.12 -5.32 4.52
C GLY A 193 -11.18 -4.16 4.19
N GLN A 194 -10.15 -4.37 3.36
CA GLN A 194 -9.22 -3.28 3.02
C GLN A 194 -9.89 -2.20 2.17
N LEU A 195 -10.72 -2.59 1.20
CA LEU A 195 -11.49 -1.63 0.41
C LEU A 195 -12.38 -0.76 1.30
N ALA A 196 -13.02 -1.34 2.32
CA ALA A 196 -13.84 -0.58 3.26
C ALA A 196 -13.02 0.51 3.97
N PHE A 197 -11.80 0.20 4.42
CA PHE A 197 -10.92 1.17 5.07
C PHE A 197 -10.45 2.26 4.11
N PHE A 198 -10.19 1.91 2.84
CA PHE A 198 -9.86 2.92 1.83
C PHE A 198 -11.04 3.87 1.60
N MET A 199 -12.28 3.35 1.51
CA MET A 199 -13.47 4.20 1.39
C MET A 199 -13.65 5.13 2.59
N LEU A 200 -13.39 4.66 3.81
CA LEU A 200 -13.40 5.49 5.01
C LEU A 200 -12.31 6.57 4.97
N GLY A 201 -11.11 6.21 4.49
CA GLY A 201 -10.01 7.15 4.30
C GLY A 201 -10.35 8.24 3.29
N LEU A 202 -10.95 7.89 2.15
CA LEU A 202 -11.43 8.84 1.15
C LEU A 202 -12.47 9.79 1.74
N ALA A 203 -13.48 9.25 2.42
CA ALA A 203 -14.55 10.04 3.04
C ALA A 203 -14.00 11.02 4.09
N ALA A 204 -13.05 10.59 4.93
CA ALA A 204 -12.44 11.45 5.93
C ALA A 204 -11.72 12.67 5.32
N HIS A 205 -11.23 12.55 4.09
CA HIS A 205 -10.54 13.63 3.36
C HIS A 205 -11.40 14.34 2.32
N GLY A 206 -12.71 14.05 2.25
CA GLY A 206 -13.61 14.67 1.29
C GLY A 206 -13.37 14.24 -0.15
N TYR A 207 -12.88 13.01 -0.36
CA TYR A 207 -12.75 12.37 -1.66
C TYR A 207 -13.85 11.34 -1.89
N GLU A 208 -14.06 10.98 -3.15
CA GLU A 208 -14.96 9.91 -3.57
C GLU A 208 -14.32 9.05 -4.65
N PRO A 209 -14.60 7.72 -4.69
CA PRO A 209 -14.07 6.82 -5.70
C PRO A 209 -14.79 7.03 -7.03
N VAL A 210 -14.03 6.98 -8.13
CA VAL A 210 -14.57 7.05 -9.50
C VAL A 210 -14.27 5.81 -10.31
N GLN A 211 -13.21 5.04 -9.96
CA GLN A 211 -12.89 3.79 -10.61
C GLN A 211 -12.27 2.81 -9.62
N LEU A 212 -12.56 1.52 -9.78
CA LEU A 212 -11.89 0.41 -9.07
C LEU A 212 -11.53 -0.66 -10.08
N ARG A 213 -10.24 -1.03 -10.11
CA ARG A 213 -9.72 -2.14 -10.90
C ARG A 213 -8.82 -3.01 -10.03
N TYR A 214 -8.60 -4.25 -10.45
CA TYR A 214 -7.64 -5.14 -9.84
C TYR A 214 -6.49 -5.41 -10.79
N PHE A 215 -5.33 -5.71 -10.24
CA PHE A 215 -4.14 -5.95 -11.04
C PHE A 215 -3.17 -6.91 -10.34
N TRP A 216 -2.25 -7.45 -11.08
CA TRP A 216 -0.99 -8.00 -10.57
C TRP A 216 0.20 -7.32 -11.24
N ILE A 217 1.39 -7.62 -10.71
CA ILE A 217 2.64 -7.02 -11.19
C ILE A 217 3.40 -8.10 -11.94
N ASN A 218 3.72 -7.84 -13.20
CA ASN A 218 4.56 -8.69 -14.02
C ASN A 218 6.01 -8.70 -13.52
N ALA A 219 6.82 -9.65 -13.96
CA ALA A 219 8.22 -9.76 -13.57
C ALA A 219 9.07 -8.53 -13.94
N ASP A 220 8.68 -7.80 -14.97
CA ASP A 220 9.29 -6.54 -15.43
C ASP A 220 8.80 -5.28 -14.69
N GLY A 221 7.85 -5.44 -13.75
CA GLY A 221 7.26 -4.34 -13.00
C GLY A 221 6.06 -3.67 -13.66
N THR A 222 5.63 -4.09 -14.85
CA THR A 222 4.42 -3.58 -15.49
C THR A 222 3.17 -4.11 -14.80
N LEU A 223 2.05 -3.36 -14.88
CA LEU A 223 0.77 -3.78 -14.32
C LEU A 223 -0.04 -4.54 -15.37
N HIS A 224 -0.52 -5.72 -14.99
CA HIS A 224 -1.55 -6.45 -15.72
C HIS A 224 -2.89 -6.26 -15.00
N TYR A 225 -3.83 -5.58 -15.64
CA TYR A 225 -5.18 -5.41 -15.09
C TYR A 225 -6.01 -6.65 -15.34
N VAL A 226 -6.70 -7.09 -14.29
CA VAL A 226 -7.45 -8.36 -14.25
C VAL A 226 -8.64 -8.36 -15.19
N THR A 227 -8.75 -9.41 -16.02
CA THR A 227 -9.85 -9.69 -16.94
C THR A 227 -10.78 -10.77 -16.36
N GLN A 228 -11.92 -11.02 -17.02
CA GLN A 228 -12.81 -12.10 -16.62
C GLN A 228 -12.15 -13.49 -16.78
N ALA A 229 -11.33 -13.67 -17.82
CA ALA A 229 -10.59 -14.90 -18.04
C ALA A 229 -9.54 -15.15 -16.93
N ASP A 230 -8.89 -14.09 -16.46
CA ASP A 230 -7.95 -14.16 -15.35
C ASP A 230 -8.62 -14.60 -14.05
N ILE A 231 -9.79 -14.03 -13.72
CA ILE A 231 -10.55 -14.42 -12.52
C ILE A 231 -10.88 -15.91 -12.58
N ALA A 232 -11.45 -16.38 -13.71
CA ALA A 232 -11.81 -17.76 -13.86
C ALA A 232 -10.62 -18.72 -13.72
N THR A 233 -9.45 -18.32 -14.23
CA THR A 233 -8.19 -19.08 -14.12
C THR A 233 -7.73 -19.18 -12.67
N VAL A 234 -7.65 -18.03 -11.98
CA VAL A 234 -7.21 -17.97 -10.58
C VAL A 234 -8.18 -18.71 -9.66
N GLU A 235 -9.49 -18.63 -9.89
CA GLU A 235 -10.49 -19.35 -9.09
C GLU A 235 -10.36 -20.88 -9.26
N LYS A 236 -10.09 -21.33 -10.47
CA LYS A 236 -9.83 -22.76 -10.75
C LYS A 236 -8.56 -23.27 -10.06
N GLU A 237 -7.53 -22.45 -9.99
CA GLU A 237 -6.28 -22.77 -9.30
C GLU A 237 -6.46 -22.73 -7.77
N ASN A 238 -7.14 -21.70 -7.25
CA ASN A 238 -7.39 -21.54 -5.81
C ASN A 238 -8.24 -22.67 -5.22
N ALA A 239 -9.14 -23.27 -6.00
CA ALA A 239 -9.92 -24.43 -5.58
C ALA A 239 -9.03 -25.62 -5.18
N LYS A 240 -7.77 -25.65 -5.64
CA LYS A 240 -6.78 -26.70 -5.34
C LYS A 240 -5.87 -26.36 -4.17
N LEU A 241 -5.85 -25.11 -3.71
CA LEU A 241 -4.98 -24.67 -2.61
C LEU A 241 -5.65 -24.94 -1.27
N LEU A 242 -4.99 -25.71 -0.42
CA LEU A 242 -5.41 -25.89 0.96
C LEU A 242 -5.35 -24.52 1.67
N ARG A 243 -6.43 -24.08 2.31
CA ARG A 243 -6.55 -22.83 3.06
C ARG A 243 -5.74 -22.87 4.38
N ALA A 244 -4.48 -23.27 4.32
CA ALA A 244 -3.70 -23.58 5.52
C ALA A 244 -3.08 -22.35 6.19
N ALA A 245 -2.95 -21.21 5.51
CA ALA A 245 -2.30 -20.04 6.08
C ALA A 245 -3.35 -19.03 6.58
N TRP A 246 -3.16 -18.53 7.80
CA TRP A 246 -3.99 -17.45 8.38
C TRP A 246 -4.00 -16.16 7.54
N THR A 247 -2.98 -15.97 6.70
CA THR A 247 -2.86 -14.87 5.73
C THR A 247 -3.61 -15.13 4.41
N ALA A 248 -4.15 -16.35 4.20
CA ALA A 248 -4.88 -16.65 2.98
C ALA A 248 -6.27 -15.99 3.03
N PRO A 249 -6.67 -15.24 1.97
CA PRO A 249 -8.01 -14.69 1.88
C PRO A 249 -9.05 -15.81 1.70
N ASP A 250 -10.27 -15.56 2.13
CA ASP A 250 -11.42 -16.45 1.89
C ASP A 250 -12.11 -16.19 0.54
N PHE A 251 -11.48 -15.40 -0.31
CA PHE A 251 -11.90 -15.04 -1.65
C PHE A 251 -10.77 -15.26 -2.68
N SER A 252 -11.06 -15.06 -3.97
CA SER A 252 -10.10 -15.24 -5.06
C SER A 252 -8.92 -14.28 -4.95
N ARG A 253 -7.70 -14.78 -5.13
CA ARG A 253 -6.47 -13.97 -5.16
C ARG A 253 -6.43 -12.97 -6.33
N ALA A 254 -7.32 -13.08 -7.32
CA ALA A 254 -7.50 -12.05 -8.32
C ALA A 254 -7.84 -10.67 -7.71
N PHE A 255 -8.42 -10.66 -6.50
CA PHE A 255 -8.80 -9.47 -5.75
C PHE A 255 -7.80 -9.06 -4.66
N SER A 256 -6.54 -9.46 -4.80
CA SER A 256 -5.49 -9.13 -3.82
C SER A 256 -5.00 -7.70 -3.93
N ASN A 257 -4.71 -7.22 -5.15
CA ASN A 257 -4.20 -5.88 -5.38
C ASN A 257 -5.26 -5.02 -6.06
N SER A 258 -5.47 -3.82 -5.58
CA SER A 258 -6.48 -2.91 -6.13
C SER A 258 -5.90 -1.56 -6.53
N GLU A 259 -6.46 -0.99 -7.58
CA GLU A 259 -6.28 0.41 -7.97
C GLU A 259 -7.61 1.14 -7.83
N ILE A 260 -7.62 2.18 -7.00
CA ILE A 260 -8.76 3.09 -6.86
C ILE A 260 -8.35 4.42 -7.47
N VAL A 261 -9.09 4.87 -8.49
CA VAL A 261 -9.04 6.25 -8.94
C VAL A 261 -10.07 7.03 -8.12
N PHE A 262 -9.69 8.18 -7.60
CA PHE A 262 -10.56 9.01 -6.77
C PHE A 262 -10.33 10.50 -7.06
N VAL A 263 -11.32 11.29 -6.72
CA VAL A 263 -11.34 12.76 -6.89
C VAL A 263 -11.88 13.42 -5.63
N LYS A 264 -11.70 14.73 -5.50
CA LYS A 264 -12.49 15.49 -4.51
C LYS A 264 -13.97 15.33 -4.80
N LYS A 265 -14.80 15.33 -3.77
CA LYS A 265 -16.25 15.27 -3.94
C LYS A 265 -16.73 16.37 -4.89
N GLY A 266 -17.43 15.96 -5.95
CA GLY A 266 -17.88 16.84 -7.01
C GLY A 266 -16.76 17.36 -7.91
N GLY A 267 -15.53 16.84 -7.79
CA GLY A 267 -14.40 17.18 -8.66
C GLY A 267 -14.50 16.49 -10.03
N ASP A 268 -13.81 17.06 -11.00
CA ASP A 268 -13.72 16.50 -12.35
C ASP A 268 -12.59 15.47 -12.43
N PRO A 269 -12.89 14.20 -12.78
CA PRO A 269 -11.87 13.16 -12.96
C PRO A 269 -10.80 13.47 -14.02
N ALA A 270 -11.08 14.37 -14.95
CA ALA A 270 -10.10 14.77 -15.96
C ALA A 270 -8.99 15.67 -15.38
N THR A 271 -9.29 16.44 -14.35
CA THR A 271 -8.36 17.45 -13.79
C THR A 271 -7.86 17.14 -12.38
N ASP A 272 -8.69 16.50 -11.53
CA ASP A 272 -8.35 16.18 -10.13
C ASP A 272 -8.10 14.67 -9.89
N ARG A 273 -7.77 13.95 -10.92
CA ARG A 273 -7.52 12.51 -10.83
C ARG A 273 -6.37 12.19 -9.87
N ARG A 274 -6.64 11.31 -8.92
CA ARG A 274 -5.67 10.73 -7.99
C ARG A 274 -5.81 9.21 -8.00
N VAL A 275 -4.75 8.53 -7.63
CA VAL A 275 -4.69 7.06 -7.68
C VAL A 275 -4.18 6.53 -6.35
N HIS A 276 -4.88 5.56 -5.81
CA HIS A 276 -4.40 4.71 -4.73
C HIS A 276 -4.23 3.29 -5.24
N ARG A 277 -3.04 2.74 -5.08
CA ARG A 277 -2.75 1.32 -5.34
C ARG A 277 -2.44 0.62 -4.05
N HIS A 278 -3.18 -0.44 -3.79
CA HIS A 278 -2.89 -1.35 -2.70
C HIS A 278 -2.30 -2.64 -3.25
N ILE A 279 -1.19 -3.08 -2.67
CA ILE A 279 -0.45 -4.26 -3.10
C ILE A 279 -0.28 -5.19 -1.91
N ALA A 280 -0.92 -6.36 -1.97
CA ALA A 280 -0.79 -7.43 -0.99
C ALA A 280 0.48 -8.22 -1.28
N PHE A 281 1.52 -8.05 -0.45
CA PHE A 281 2.82 -8.63 -0.72
C PHE A 281 3.66 -8.86 0.55
N ASP A 282 4.45 -9.94 0.54
CA ASP A 282 5.50 -10.19 1.54
C ASP A 282 6.75 -9.35 1.21
N LEU A 283 6.95 -8.27 1.96
CA LEU A 283 8.07 -7.33 1.76
C LEU A 283 9.40 -7.82 2.31
N SER A 284 9.46 -9.05 2.85
CA SER A 284 10.74 -9.66 3.22
C SER A 284 11.64 -9.85 1.99
N ASP A 285 12.95 -9.90 2.20
CA ASP A 285 13.91 -10.15 1.12
C ASP A 285 13.63 -11.48 0.40
N ALA A 286 13.17 -12.49 1.14
CA ALA A 286 12.72 -13.74 0.55
C ALA A 286 11.47 -13.58 -0.32
N GLY A 287 10.50 -12.77 0.10
CA GLY A 287 9.31 -12.43 -0.69
C GLY A 287 9.68 -11.70 -1.97
N LEU A 288 10.46 -10.64 -1.86
CA LEU A 288 10.93 -9.83 -2.98
C LEU A 288 11.79 -10.62 -3.98
N LYS A 289 12.59 -11.57 -3.49
CA LYS A 289 13.37 -12.47 -4.35
C LYS A 289 12.48 -13.43 -5.15
N ARG A 290 11.38 -13.91 -4.56
CA ARG A 290 10.42 -14.77 -5.27
C ARG A 290 9.66 -14.04 -6.36
N ASN A 291 9.42 -12.73 -6.19
CA ASN A 291 8.74 -11.90 -7.18
C ASN A 291 9.45 -10.53 -7.30
N PRO A 292 10.46 -10.43 -8.17
CA PRO A 292 11.25 -9.22 -8.35
C PRO A 292 10.47 -8.07 -9.01
N GLY A 293 9.35 -8.34 -9.65
CA GLY A 293 8.53 -7.35 -10.33
C GLY A 293 8.08 -6.20 -9.43
N LEU A 294 7.85 -6.48 -8.13
CA LEU A 294 7.48 -5.42 -7.19
C LEU A 294 8.57 -4.35 -7.05
N LEU A 295 9.84 -4.75 -6.90
CA LEU A 295 10.94 -3.78 -6.83
C LEU A 295 11.10 -3.01 -8.14
N ALA A 296 10.95 -3.67 -9.29
CA ALA A 296 10.98 -3.01 -10.60
C ALA A 296 9.84 -1.97 -10.73
N TYR A 297 8.62 -2.33 -10.33
CA TYR A 297 7.48 -1.43 -10.27
C TYR A 297 7.75 -0.20 -9.38
N LEU A 298 8.29 -0.41 -8.18
CA LEU A 298 8.60 0.68 -7.26
C LEU A 298 9.71 1.58 -7.79
N GLN A 299 10.76 1.01 -8.38
CA GLN A 299 11.87 1.75 -8.98
C GLN A 299 11.40 2.64 -10.14
N ALA A 300 10.46 2.16 -10.95
CA ALA A 300 9.88 2.93 -12.05
C ALA A 300 9.13 4.21 -11.60
N LYS A 301 8.79 4.33 -10.30
CA LYS A 301 8.17 5.54 -9.74
C LYS A 301 9.14 6.72 -9.60
N GLY A 302 10.45 6.47 -9.63
CA GLY A 302 11.45 7.51 -9.40
C GLY A 302 11.47 8.03 -7.95
N PRO A 303 11.77 9.32 -7.74
CA PRO A 303 11.77 9.91 -6.40
C PRO A 303 10.37 9.89 -5.76
N VAL A 304 10.31 9.52 -4.46
CA VAL A 304 9.05 9.39 -3.71
C VAL A 304 9.10 10.10 -2.37
N ALA A 305 7.94 10.48 -1.86
CA ALA A 305 7.74 10.63 -0.43
C ALA A 305 7.39 9.25 0.16
N ALA A 306 7.75 9.02 1.42
CA ALA A 306 7.50 7.74 2.06
C ALA A 306 6.77 7.90 3.40
N MET A 307 6.10 6.85 3.82
CA MET A 307 5.48 6.76 5.13
C MET A 307 5.60 5.34 5.66
N THR A 308 5.75 5.19 6.98
CA THR A 308 5.49 3.95 7.70
C THR A 308 4.87 4.29 9.06
N LYS A 309 3.80 3.62 9.46
CA LYS A 309 3.17 3.91 10.76
C LYS A 309 3.08 2.66 11.63
N ALA A 310 2.60 1.57 11.10
CA ALA A 310 2.67 0.28 11.78
C ALA A 310 3.86 -0.51 11.25
N ALA A 311 4.39 -1.41 12.07
CA ALA A 311 5.48 -2.31 11.68
C ALA A 311 6.73 -1.61 11.09
N SER A 312 6.95 -0.32 11.35
CA SER A 312 8.15 0.40 10.92
C SER A 312 9.44 -0.25 11.46
N TYR A 313 9.37 -0.94 12.60
CA TYR A 313 10.48 -1.70 13.17
C TYR A 313 11.00 -2.81 12.25
N LEU A 314 10.23 -3.30 11.29
CA LEU A 314 10.69 -4.28 10.30
C LEU A 314 11.81 -3.70 9.42
N LEU A 315 11.86 -2.39 9.23
CA LEU A 315 12.97 -1.74 8.52
C LEU A 315 14.31 -1.84 9.28
N TRP A 316 14.31 -2.26 10.55
CA TRP A 316 15.51 -2.53 11.33
C TRP A 316 15.98 -3.97 11.19
N ASN A 317 15.13 -4.86 10.70
CA ASN A 317 15.44 -6.28 10.50
C ASN A 317 16.15 -6.48 9.16
N ASP A 318 17.21 -7.28 9.16
CA ASP A 318 18.00 -7.58 7.96
C ASP A 318 17.22 -8.39 6.91
N ALA A 319 16.17 -9.11 7.32
CA ALA A 319 15.26 -9.78 6.40
C ALA A 319 14.41 -8.82 5.53
N PHE A 320 14.47 -7.50 5.78
CA PHE A 320 13.79 -6.45 5.02
C PHE A 320 14.78 -5.45 4.41
N SER A 321 15.99 -5.91 4.11
CA SER A 321 17.07 -5.06 3.61
C SER A 321 16.79 -4.50 2.23
N ALA A 322 16.10 -5.24 1.36
CA ALA A 322 15.80 -4.83 0.00
C ALA A 322 14.79 -3.67 -0.03
N ILE A 323 13.68 -3.75 0.70
CA ILE A 323 12.70 -2.64 0.77
C ILE A 323 13.29 -1.42 1.50
N ARG A 324 14.08 -1.62 2.54
CA ARG A 324 14.83 -0.56 3.21
C ARG A 324 15.80 0.12 2.24
N GLY A 325 16.55 -0.66 1.46
CA GLY A 325 17.48 -0.14 0.43
C GLY A 325 16.74 0.67 -0.64
N TYR A 326 15.59 0.20 -1.11
CA TYR A 326 14.73 0.95 -2.02
C TYR A 326 14.34 2.32 -1.44
N LEU A 327 13.86 2.36 -0.19
CA LEU A 327 13.48 3.61 0.46
C LEU A 327 14.66 4.58 0.56
N LEU A 328 15.81 4.11 1.04
CA LEU A 328 17.02 4.94 1.18
C LEU A 328 17.53 5.50 -0.17
N ALA A 329 17.34 4.76 -1.26
CA ALA A 329 17.73 5.20 -2.59
C ALA A 329 16.77 6.23 -3.21
N ASN A 330 15.47 6.09 -2.98
CA ASN A 330 14.45 6.81 -3.74
C ASN A 330 13.63 7.81 -2.93
N MET A 331 13.54 7.68 -1.60
CA MET A 331 12.77 8.64 -0.81
C MET A 331 13.54 9.96 -0.67
N VAL A 332 12.78 11.06 -0.60
CA VAL A 332 13.30 12.39 -0.27
C VAL A 332 12.87 12.85 1.11
N PHE A 333 11.73 12.34 1.58
CA PHE A 333 11.13 12.67 2.86
C PHE A 333 10.27 11.50 3.34
N MET A 334 10.32 11.20 4.63
CA MET A 334 9.52 10.14 5.24
C MET A 334 9.00 10.58 6.60
N VAL A 335 7.75 10.28 6.85
CA VAL A 335 7.14 10.32 8.20
C VAL A 335 6.92 8.89 8.66
N SER A 336 7.34 8.61 9.88
CA SER A 336 7.06 7.32 10.53
C SER A 336 6.59 7.50 11.96
N ASP A 337 6.02 6.44 12.53
CA ASP A 337 5.54 6.44 13.91
C ASP A 337 6.70 6.51 14.91
N SER A 338 7.52 5.48 15.01
CA SER A 338 8.51 5.37 16.08
C SER A 338 9.91 5.02 15.60
N THR A 339 10.04 3.99 14.79
CA THR A 339 11.34 3.40 14.43
C THR A 339 11.85 3.87 13.08
N GLY A 340 11.00 3.93 12.04
CA GLY A 340 11.41 4.33 10.70
C GLY A 340 12.61 3.52 10.19
N VAL A 341 13.50 4.17 9.45
CA VAL A 341 14.79 3.57 9.03
C VAL A 341 15.83 3.72 10.11
N PRO A 342 16.75 2.74 10.31
CA PRO A 342 17.81 2.82 11.31
C PRO A 342 18.67 4.08 11.15
N PRO A 343 19.00 4.82 12.24
CA PRO A 343 19.70 6.12 12.18
C PRO A 343 21.03 6.09 11.44
N ARG A 344 21.85 5.07 11.69
CA ARG A 344 23.14 4.93 11.00
C ARG A 344 23.00 4.73 9.49
N LEU A 345 21.97 3.98 9.04
CA LEU A 345 21.72 3.76 7.62
C LEU A 345 21.13 5.01 6.98
N ALA A 346 20.22 5.70 7.68
CA ALA A 346 19.69 6.98 7.25
C ALA A 346 20.83 8.01 7.08
N LYS A 347 21.72 8.15 8.08
CA LYS A 347 22.89 9.04 8.02
C LYS A 347 23.83 8.67 6.87
N ALA A 348 24.16 7.40 6.71
CA ALA A 348 25.03 6.93 5.63
C ALA A 348 24.45 7.21 4.24
N ALA A 349 23.13 7.22 4.09
CA ALA A 349 22.41 7.56 2.86
C ALA A 349 22.13 9.07 2.70
N GLY A 350 22.69 9.93 3.57
CA GLY A 350 22.57 11.38 3.50
C GLY A 350 21.25 11.94 4.04
N PHE A 351 20.63 11.26 5.02
CA PHE A 351 19.40 11.73 5.68
C PHE A 351 19.68 12.25 7.08
N THR A 352 18.88 13.21 7.50
CA THR A 352 18.74 13.66 8.89
C THR A 352 17.43 13.13 9.46
N GLN A 353 17.40 12.92 10.77
CA GLN A 353 16.23 12.43 11.48
C GLN A 353 15.89 13.33 12.65
N GLU A 354 14.59 13.52 12.89
CA GLU A 354 14.04 14.36 13.97
C GLU A 354 12.87 13.64 14.62
N THR A 355 12.88 13.55 15.96
CA THR A 355 11.84 12.89 16.75
C THR A 355 10.90 13.90 17.40
N TRP A 356 9.62 13.53 17.53
CA TRP A 356 8.56 14.30 18.16
C TRP A 356 7.78 13.42 19.13
N GLY A 357 7.52 13.91 20.33
CA GLY A 357 6.92 13.12 21.41
C GLY A 357 7.95 12.21 22.10
N SER A 358 7.50 11.13 22.68
CA SER A 358 8.34 10.16 23.39
C SER A 358 7.99 8.73 23.00
N PHE A 359 8.98 7.86 23.02
CA PHE A 359 8.80 6.43 22.72
C PHE A 359 9.84 5.58 23.46
N SER A 360 9.37 4.48 24.11
CA SER A 360 10.23 3.63 24.93
C SER A 360 10.94 2.52 24.14
N GLY A 361 10.39 2.11 23.01
CA GLY A 361 10.93 1.01 22.21
C GLY A 361 10.71 -0.39 22.80
N SER A 362 9.78 -0.53 23.72
CA SER A 362 9.56 -1.76 24.50
C SER A 362 9.29 -3.02 23.66
N PHE A 363 8.88 -2.88 22.41
CA PHE A 363 8.61 -3.99 21.49
C PHE A 363 9.74 -4.28 20.49
N LEU A 364 10.85 -3.53 20.54
CA LEU A 364 11.99 -3.79 19.67
C LEU A 364 12.71 -5.07 20.10
N PRO A 365 13.32 -5.81 19.15
CA PRO A 365 14.19 -6.92 19.47
C PRO A 365 15.25 -6.53 20.49
N ALA A 366 15.52 -7.40 21.46
CA ALA A 366 16.43 -7.16 22.57
C ALA A 366 17.93 -7.14 22.20
N SER A 367 18.31 -6.89 20.93
CA SER A 367 19.72 -6.77 20.58
C SER A 367 20.26 -5.46 21.15
N GLU A 368 21.40 -5.50 21.82
CA GLU A 368 22.06 -4.32 22.43
C GLU A 368 22.27 -3.18 21.42
N ARG A 369 22.64 -3.54 20.20
CA ARG A 369 22.88 -2.56 19.12
C ARG A 369 21.63 -1.80 18.71
N ILE A 370 20.51 -2.51 18.53
CA ILE A 370 19.23 -1.87 18.18
C ILE A 370 18.79 -0.96 19.32
N ASN A 371 18.94 -1.41 20.56
CA ASN A 371 18.61 -0.62 21.73
C ASN A 371 19.47 0.62 21.88
N GLU A 372 20.74 0.57 21.52
CA GLU A 372 21.65 1.73 21.56
C GLU A 372 21.31 2.74 20.46
N ASP A 373 21.22 2.30 19.20
CA ASP A 373 20.83 3.14 18.06
C ASP A 373 19.47 3.82 18.32
N PHE A 374 18.53 3.07 18.91
CA PHE A 374 17.21 3.57 19.26
C PHE A 374 17.26 4.62 20.37
N ARG A 375 17.95 4.35 21.49
CA ARG A 375 18.14 5.30 22.59
C ARG A 375 18.82 6.58 22.10
N GLN A 376 19.83 6.44 21.26
CA GLN A 376 20.54 7.57 20.68
C GLN A 376 19.61 8.42 19.80
N LEU A 377 18.78 7.78 18.97
CA LEU A 377 17.77 8.47 18.14
C LEU A 377 16.80 9.29 18.99
N TRP A 378 16.21 8.69 20.03
CA TRP A 378 15.18 9.34 20.85
C TRP A 378 15.74 10.23 21.97
N SER A 379 17.06 10.24 22.20
CA SER A 379 17.74 11.11 23.16
C SER A 379 18.35 12.37 22.55
N GLN A 380 18.69 12.34 21.26
CA GLN A 380 19.40 13.45 20.58
C GLN A 380 18.57 14.71 20.39
N PHE A 381 17.26 14.56 20.33
CA PHE A 381 16.35 15.68 20.11
C PHE A 381 15.68 16.06 21.42
N PRO A 382 15.59 17.36 21.74
CA PRO A 382 14.76 17.81 22.83
C PRO A 382 13.37 17.22 22.63
N LYS A 383 12.68 16.83 23.70
CA LYS A 383 11.34 16.25 23.66
C LYS A 383 10.36 17.24 23.06
N ASN A 384 10.36 17.34 21.75
CA ASN A 384 9.40 18.14 21.01
C ASN A 384 8.01 17.58 21.29
N GLN A 385 7.10 18.41 21.78
CA GLN A 385 5.77 17.95 22.12
C GLN A 385 4.98 17.59 20.86
N LEU A 386 4.42 16.39 20.85
CA LEU A 386 3.40 15.98 19.90
C LEU A 386 2.05 16.02 20.62
N ARG A 387 1.10 16.81 20.12
CA ARG A 387 -0.19 17.07 20.78
C ARG A 387 -1.36 16.24 20.22
N PHE A 388 -1.08 15.23 19.41
CA PHE A 388 -2.06 14.34 18.83
C PHE A 388 -1.47 12.93 18.73
N ARG A 389 -2.35 11.93 18.69
CA ARG A 389 -1.95 10.54 18.51
C ARG A 389 -1.46 10.32 17.09
N PHE A 390 -0.26 9.82 16.94
CA PHE A 390 0.27 9.39 15.65
C PHE A 390 1.01 8.06 15.76
N GLY A 391 1.63 7.81 16.89
CA GLY A 391 2.44 6.64 17.15
C GLY A 391 1.66 5.32 17.21
N TYR A 392 2.42 4.25 17.24
CA TYR A 392 1.92 2.90 17.46
C TYR A 392 1.51 2.70 18.92
N LEU A 393 0.57 1.80 19.19
CA LEU A 393 0.18 1.43 20.57
C LEU A 393 1.37 0.82 21.31
N ASP A 394 1.96 1.64 22.17
CA ASP A 394 2.85 1.21 23.22
C ASP A 394 2.07 1.34 24.54
N SER A 395 2.42 0.55 25.54
CA SER A 395 1.80 0.53 26.86
C SER A 395 1.83 1.88 27.59
N SER A 396 2.65 2.82 27.15
CA SER A 396 2.88 4.10 27.83
C SER A 396 2.46 5.33 27.01
N ASP A 397 2.49 5.31 25.68
CA ASP A 397 2.48 6.54 24.93
C ASP A 397 2.17 6.34 23.44
N HIS A 398 1.19 7.07 22.90
CA HIS A 398 0.82 7.06 21.47
C HIS A 398 1.22 8.34 20.75
N TYR A 399 2.04 9.16 21.37
CA TYR A 399 2.41 10.50 20.91
C TYR A 399 3.87 10.49 20.46
N HIS A 400 4.15 9.78 19.37
CA HIS A 400 5.51 9.73 18.81
C HIS A 400 5.46 9.78 17.28
N LEU A 401 6.38 10.53 16.72
CA LEU A 401 6.54 10.71 15.27
C LEU A 401 8.03 10.93 14.98
N LEU A 402 8.52 10.25 13.97
CA LEU A 402 9.86 10.38 13.44
C LEU A 402 9.79 10.94 12.01
N VAL A 403 10.55 12.01 11.77
CA VAL A 403 10.76 12.57 10.44
C VAL A 403 12.15 12.21 9.97
N THR A 404 12.24 11.65 8.75
CA THR A 404 13.50 11.41 8.04
C THR A 404 13.48 12.22 6.76
N ARG A 405 14.48 13.09 6.58
CA ARG A 405 14.57 13.97 5.40
C ARG A 405 15.96 13.93 4.78
N LYS A 406 16.05 14.00 3.46
CA LYS A 406 17.33 14.09 2.79
C LYS A 406 18.01 15.40 3.22
N ALA A 407 19.27 15.30 3.65
CA ALA A 407 20.05 16.49 3.98
C ALA A 407 20.12 17.39 2.72
N ALA A 408 19.92 18.69 2.90
CA ALA A 408 20.18 19.62 1.80
C ALA A 408 21.64 19.39 1.35
N ALA A 409 21.85 19.23 0.03
CA ALA A 409 23.19 19.18 -0.50
C ALA A 409 23.89 20.45 0.04
N HIS A 410 24.98 20.29 0.77
CA HIS A 410 25.80 21.43 1.20
C HIS A 410 26.17 22.18 -0.09
N ALA A 411 25.70 23.43 -0.20
CA ALA A 411 26.29 24.33 -1.18
C ALA A 411 27.80 24.28 -0.92
N PRO A 412 28.64 24.10 -1.95
CA PRO A 412 30.09 24.10 -1.75
C PRO A 412 30.43 25.39 -1.00
N GLU A 413 31.12 25.24 0.11
CA GLU A 413 31.60 26.34 0.91
C GLU A 413 32.37 27.29 -0.03
N ALA A 414 31.87 28.53 -0.15
CA ALA A 414 32.53 29.50 -0.99
C ALA A 414 33.98 29.57 -0.57
N PRO A 415 34.96 29.50 -1.50
CA PRO A 415 36.37 29.54 -1.12
C PRO A 415 36.60 30.79 -0.29
N ALA A 416 37.22 30.62 0.89
CA ALA A 416 37.63 31.71 1.73
C ALA A 416 38.37 32.75 0.89
N ARG A 417 37.85 33.97 0.84
CA ARG A 417 38.52 35.06 0.15
C ARG A 417 39.88 35.31 0.86
N PRO A 418 40.94 35.48 0.07
CA PRO A 418 42.28 35.75 0.61
C PRO A 418 42.37 37.04 1.41
#